data_59055306f1503fc136ecd2f0a5b536ec
#
_entry.id   59055306f1503fc136ecd2f0a5b536ec
#
_cell.length_a   1.000
_cell.length_b   1.000
_cell.length_c   1.000
_cell.angle_alpha   90.00
_cell.angle_beta   90.00
_cell.angle_gamma   90.00
#
_symmetry.space_group_name_H-M   'P 1'
#
loop_
_entity.id
_entity.type
_entity.pdbx_description
1 polymer ?
#
loop_
_entity_poly.entity_id
_entity_poly.type
_entity_poly.pdbx_seq_one_letter_code
_entity_poly.pdbx_strand_id
1 'polypeptide(L)'
;MTMPTFTMRQLLEAGVHFGHHTRRWNPKMKPYLFGVRNGVHIIDLTKTVPLLEQALQEVRQVVANGGRVLFVGTKAAAADRVAEAARRCGQYYVNHRWLGGMITNWQTISASIKRLRELDERLKGDVVGLTKKEQLDLTRERDKLERSLGGIKEMGGTPDMLFIIDTNKESIAVQEARKRGIPIVAILDSNSDPDGVDYPIPGNDDAIRAVSLYCDLISSAVLDGIRAEIAASGGDVGELSEPLAEEIPVGGDEAGAEASPAE
;
A
#
# COMPACT_ATOMS: atom_id res chain seq x y z
N MET A 1 18.22 12.26 -10.45
CA MET A 1 16.99 11.56 -10.08
C MET A 1 17.31 10.70 -8.87
N THR A 2 16.77 11.04 -7.73
CA THR A 2 17.19 10.44 -6.45
C THR A 2 16.10 9.48 -6.01
N MET A 3 16.44 8.17 -5.97
CA MET A 3 15.64 7.13 -5.30
C MET A 3 15.21 7.63 -3.91
N PRO A 4 14.04 7.23 -3.43
CA PRO A 4 13.61 7.60 -2.09
C PRO A 4 14.67 7.16 -1.07
N THR A 5 15.22 8.13 -0.35
CA THR A 5 16.23 7.87 0.68
C THR A 5 15.55 7.64 2.01
N PHE A 6 15.98 6.62 2.72
CA PHE A 6 15.54 6.32 4.07
C PHE A 6 16.73 5.94 4.94
N THR A 7 16.60 6.07 6.23
CA THR A 7 17.67 5.73 7.18
C THR A 7 17.21 4.61 8.11
N MET A 8 18.15 3.82 8.60
CA MET A 8 17.88 2.81 9.63
C MET A 8 17.20 3.42 10.87
N ARG A 9 17.53 4.68 11.19
CA ARG A 9 16.92 5.40 12.30
C ARG A 9 15.41 5.64 12.06
N GLN A 10 15.01 6.03 10.86
CA GLN A 10 13.60 6.19 10.50
C GLN A 10 12.84 4.87 10.60
N LEU A 11 13.43 3.75 10.15
CA LEU A 11 12.85 2.41 10.30
C LEU A 11 12.66 2.05 11.78
N LEU A 12 13.64 2.37 12.62
CA LEU A 12 13.57 2.12 14.06
C LEU A 12 12.48 2.97 14.74
N GLU A 13 12.40 4.26 14.44
CA GLU A 13 11.41 5.20 14.97
C GLU A 13 9.98 4.85 14.52
N ALA A 14 9.81 4.33 13.30
CA ALA A 14 8.54 3.82 12.80
C ALA A 14 8.13 2.47 13.44
N GLY A 15 9.05 1.80 14.15
CA GLY A 15 8.79 0.52 14.80
C GLY A 15 8.80 -0.68 13.85
N VAL A 16 9.52 -0.60 12.75
CA VAL A 16 9.67 -1.67 11.74
C VAL A 16 10.27 -2.94 12.33
N HIS A 17 11.13 -2.80 13.32
CA HIS A 17 11.86 -3.91 13.98
C HIS A 17 11.01 -4.79 14.92
N PHE A 18 9.79 -4.37 15.27
CA PHE A 18 8.92 -5.18 16.10
C PHE A 18 8.19 -6.24 15.27
N GLY A 19 8.31 -7.49 15.70
CA GLY A 19 7.55 -8.60 15.15
C GLY A 19 6.43 -9.03 16.10
N HIS A 20 5.91 -10.22 15.89
CA HIS A 20 4.89 -10.85 16.69
C HIS A 20 5.46 -11.59 17.92
N HIS A 21 4.57 -11.97 18.83
CA HIS A 21 4.92 -12.84 19.96
C HIS A 21 5.52 -14.17 19.50
N THR A 22 6.48 -14.70 20.28
CA THR A 22 7.20 -15.93 19.99
C THR A 22 6.32 -17.16 19.73
N ARG A 23 5.09 -17.18 20.22
CA ARG A 23 4.13 -18.27 19.97
C ARG A 23 3.56 -18.29 18.54
N ARG A 24 3.65 -17.17 17.81
CA ARG A 24 3.02 -17.00 16.49
C ARG A 24 4.03 -16.96 15.35
N TRP A 25 5.31 -17.15 15.62
CA TRP A 25 6.33 -16.98 14.60
C TRP A 25 6.35 -18.12 13.59
N ASN A 26 6.86 -17.83 12.40
CA ASN A 26 7.15 -18.83 11.37
C ASN A 26 8.65 -19.17 11.42
N PRO A 27 9.05 -20.45 11.56
CA PRO A 27 10.46 -20.85 11.55
C PRO A 27 11.23 -20.43 10.30
N LYS A 28 10.58 -20.30 9.14
CA LYS A 28 11.19 -19.83 7.89
C LYS A 28 11.66 -18.37 7.99
N MET A 29 11.10 -17.57 8.90
CA MET A 29 11.52 -16.20 9.16
C MET A 29 12.82 -16.10 9.98
N LYS A 30 13.33 -17.22 10.51
CA LYS A 30 14.57 -17.25 11.32
C LYS A 30 15.74 -16.48 10.72
N PRO A 31 16.01 -16.51 9.39
CA PRO A 31 17.11 -15.74 8.79
C PRO A 31 16.98 -14.24 8.95
N TYR A 32 15.76 -13.72 9.11
CA TYR A 32 15.44 -12.29 9.18
C TYR A 32 15.26 -11.76 10.59
N LEU A 33 15.37 -12.63 11.60
CA LEU A 33 15.18 -12.26 12.99
C LEU A 33 16.52 -12.00 13.68
N PHE A 34 16.59 -10.93 14.47
CA PHE A 34 17.72 -10.57 15.30
C PHE A 34 17.71 -11.34 16.65
N GLY A 35 16.53 -11.47 17.26
CA GLY A 35 16.38 -12.09 18.55
C GLY A 35 14.99 -11.95 19.15
N VAL A 36 14.89 -12.13 20.46
CA VAL A 36 13.63 -12.01 21.22
C VAL A 36 13.82 -11.06 22.38
N ARG A 37 12.88 -10.13 22.59
CA ARG A 37 12.84 -9.24 23.74
C ARG A 37 11.42 -9.19 24.29
N ASN A 38 11.26 -9.43 25.59
CA ASN A 38 9.95 -9.44 26.27
C ASN A 38 8.89 -10.36 25.60
N GLY A 39 9.33 -11.53 25.08
CA GLY A 39 8.44 -12.47 24.41
C GLY A 39 7.99 -12.08 23.00
N VAL A 40 8.57 -11.01 22.41
CA VAL A 40 8.33 -10.53 21.05
C VAL A 40 9.59 -10.71 20.21
N HIS A 41 9.45 -11.18 18.99
CA HIS A 41 10.55 -11.25 18.03
C HIS A 41 10.97 -9.85 17.58
N ILE A 42 12.29 -9.66 17.46
CA ILE A 42 12.88 -8.46 16.90
C ILE A 42 13.41 -8.79 15.50
N ILE A 43 12.98 -8.03 14.50
CA ILE A 43 13.40 -8.16 13.11
C ILE A 43 14.75 -7.46 12.93
N ASP A 44 15.62 -8.05 12.14
CA ASP A 44 16.97 -7.53 11.88
C ASP A 44 16.94 -6.46 10.78
N LEU A 45 16.98 -5.19 11.18
CA LEU A 45 16.97 -4.06 10.25
C LEU A 45 18.20 -4.04 9.32
N THR A 46 19.31 -4.66 9.68
CA THR A 46 20.50 -4.73 8.81
C THR A 46 20.22 -5.56 7.56
N LYS A 47 19.25 -6.46 7.62
CA LYS A 47 18.74 -7.25 6.49
C LYS A 47 17.57 -6.58 5.79
N THR A 48 16.74 -5.85 6.56
CA THR A 48 15.60 -5.12 5.98
C THR A 48 16.04 -4.02 5.03
N VAL A 49 17.07 -3.24 5.38
CA VAL A 49 17.55 -2.11 4.57
C VAL A 49 17.89 -2.54 3.13
N PRO A 50 18.83 -3.48 2.87
CA PRO A 50 19.18 -3.83 1.50
C PRO A 50 18.04 -4.49 0.74
N LEU A 51 17.17 -5.26 1.39
CA LEU A 51 16.01 -5.88 0.75
C LEU A 51 14.95 -4.85 0.36
N LEU A 52 14.73 -3.84 1.22
CA LEU A 52 13.85 -2.72 0.91
C LEU A 52 14.39 -1.88 -0.25
N GLU A 53 15.69 -1.57 -0.27
CA GLU A 53 16.34 -0.88 -1.39
C GLU A 53 16.17 -1.63 -2.71
N GLN A 54 16.39 -2.94 -2.70
CA GLN A 54 16.19 -3.80 -3.86
C GLN A 54 14.72 -3.75 -4.33
N ALA A 55 13.77 -3.89 -3.40
CA ALA A 55 12.35 -3.83 -3.72
C ALA A 55 11.94 -2.49 -4.34
N LEU A 56 12.45 -1.35 -3.81
CA LEU A 56 12.19 -0.02 -4.35
C LEU A 56 12.76 0.14 -5.77
N GLN A 57 13.96 -0.41 -6.04
CA GLN A 57 14.56 -0.39 -7.38
C GLN A 57 13.71 -1.15 -8.38
N GLU A 58 13.23 -2.33 -8.03
CA GLU A 58 12.38 -3.15 -8.90
C GLU A 58 11.02 -2.50 -9.17
N VAL A 59 10.37 -1.94 -8.13
CA VAL A 59 9.13 -1.17 -8.30
C VAL A 59 9.34 -0.03 -9.29
N ARG A 60 10.41 0.75 -9.11
CA ARG A 60 10.77 1.83 -10.02
C ARG A 60 10.98 1.33 -11.45
N GLN A 61 11.69 0.22 -11.63
CA GLN A 61 11.98 -0.33 -12.95
C GLN A 61 10.73 -0.83 -13.67
N VAL A 62 9.84 -1.52 -12.97
CA VAL A 62 8.56 -1.98 -13.52
C VAL A 62 7.74 -0.79 -14.02
N VAL A 63 7.64 0.27 -13.20
CA VAL A 63 6.88 1.47 -13.57
C VAL A 63 7.55 2.27 -14.68
N ALA A 64 8.89 2.37 -14.68
CA ALA A 64 9.64 3.02 -15.76
C ALA A 64 9.45 2.35 -17.13
N ASN A 65 9.04 1.08 -17.13
CA ASN A 65 8.67 0.33 -18.34
C ASN A 65 7.14 0.39 -18.65
N GLY A 66 6.40 1.30 -18.02
CA GLY A 66 4.95 1.43 -18.20
C GLY A 66 4.12 0.39 -17.45
N GLY A 67 4.72 -0.37 -16.52
CA GLY A 67 4.04 -1.40 -15.74
C GLY A 67 3.16 -0.82 -14.63
N ARG A 68 2.13 -1.59 -14.26
CA ARG A 68 1.13 -1.22 -13.25
C ARG A 68 1.38 -1.95 -11.95
N VAL A 69 1.38 -1.22 -10.84
CA VAL A 69 1.54 -1.77 -9.49
C VAL A 69 0.19 -1.81 -8.78
N LEU A 70 -0.17 -2.98 -8.25
CA LEU A 70 -1.37 -3.13 -7.43
C LEU A 70 -1.00 -3.19 -5.95
N PHE A 71 -1.44 -2.20 -5.20
CA PHE A 71 -1.26 -2.12 -3.76
C PHE A 71 -2.34 -2.95 -3.04
N VAL A 72 -1.94 -3.89 -2.19
CA VAL A 72 -2.86 -4.80 -1.51
C VAL A 72 -2.63 -4.75 -0.01
N GLY A 73 -3.68 -4.42 0.73
CA GLY A 73 -3.63 -4.39 2.19
C GLY A 73 -5.02 -4.21 2.79
N THR A 74 -5.64 -5.32 3.20
CA THR A 74 -7.00 -5.31 3.78
C THR A 74 -6.99 -5.24 5.30
N LYS A 75 -5.82 -5.23 5.95
CA LYS A 75 -5.68 -5.04 7.39
C LYS A 75 -6.14 -3.64 7.78
N ALA A 76 -6.89 -3.50 8.88
CA ALA A 76 -7.42 -2.21 9.31
C ALA A 76 -6.35 -1.12 9.47
N ALA A 77 -5.15 -1.50 9.94
CA ALA A 77 -4.02 -0.58 10.06
C ALA A 77 -3.44 -0.13 8.71
N ALA A 78 -3.64 -0.91 7.63
CA ALA A 78 -3.08 -0.69 6.30
C ALA A 78 -4.08 -0.11 5.30
N ALA A 79 -5.37 -0.41 5.45
CA ALA A 79 -6.39 -0.18 4.43
C ALA A 79 -6.44 1.26 3.89
N ASP A 80 -6.45 2.24 4.79
CA ASP A 80 -6.53 3.66 4.39
C ASP A 80 -5.20 4.15 3.81
N ARG A 81 -4.07 3.73 4.39
CA ARG A 81 -2.72 4.13 3.96
C ARG A 81 -2.38 3.58 2.57
N VAL A 82 -2.75 2.33 2.32
CA VAL A 82 -2.61 1.68 1.00
C VAL A 82 -3.41 2.44 -0.07
N ALA A 83 -4.66 2.78 0.22
CA ALA A 83 -5.50 3.52 -0.71
C ALA A 83 -4.99 4.94 -0.98
N GLU A 84 -4.53 5.65 0.06
CA GLU A 84 -3.96 7.00 -0.04
C GLU A 84 -2.67 6.99 -0.88
N ALA A 85 -1.75 6.08 -0.58
CA ALA A 85 -0.48 5.96 -1.30
C ALA A 85 -0.68 5.62 -2.78
N ALA A 86 -1.56 4.66 -3.09
CA ALA A 86 -1.85 4.28 -4.46
C ALA A 86 -2.48 5.44 -5.26
N ARG A 87 -3.43 6.17 -4.67
CA ARG A 87 -4.01 7.38 -5.32
C ARG A 87 -2.97 8.46 -5.56
N ARG A 88 -2.07 8.70 -4.60
CA ARG A 88 -1.00 9.71 -4.73
C ARG A 88 -0.08 9.45 -5.92
N CYS A 89 0.18 8.19 -6.24
CA CYS A 89 1.05 7.81 -7.35
C CYS A 89 0.30 7.31 -8.60
N GLY A 90 -1.03 7.50 -8.66
CA GLY A 90 -1.84 7.10 -9.82
C GLY A 90 -1.90 5.60 -10.06
N GLN A 91 -1.65 4.79 -9.04
CA GLN A 91 -1.69 3.33 -9.11
C GLN A 91 -2.97 2.76 -8.49
N TYR A 92 -3.12 1.45 -8.56
CA TYR A 92 -4.33 0.73 -8.21
C TYR A 92 -4.23 0.10 -6.82
N TYR A 93 -5.36 -0.15 -6.15
CA TYR A 93 -5.35 -0.72 -4.81
C TYR A 93 -6.54 -1.63 -4.50
N VAL A 94 -6.32 -2.54 -3.56
CA VAL A 94 -7.34 -3.35 -2.90
C VAL A 94 -7.15 -3.23 -1.39
N ASN A 95 -8.07 -2.53 -0.73
CA ASN A 95 -7.93 -2.17 0.69
C ASN A 95 -9.04 -2.71 1.60
N HIS A 96 -10.05 -3.42 1.06
CA HIS A 96 -11.11 -3.99 1.89
C HIS A 96 -11.11 -5.50 1.87
N ARG A 97 -11.26 -6.11 0.71
CA ARG A 97 -11.30 -7.56 0.56
C ARG A 97 -10.77 -7.98 -0.79
N TRP A 98 -9.83 -8.91 -0.79
CA TRP A 98 -9.43 -9.60 -2.00
C TRP A 98 -10.54 -10.57 -2.43
N LEU A 99 -11.02 -10.43 -3.65
CA LEU A 99 -11.99 -11.35 -4.23
C LEU A 99 -11.23 -12.50 -4.90
N GLY A 100 -11.58 -13.75 -4.55
CA GLY A 100 -10.96 -14.90 -5.22
C GLY A 100 -11.17 -14.84 -6.74
N GLY A 101 -10.08 -15.04 -7.49
CA GLY A 101 -10.09 -14.91 -8.95
C GLY A 101 -9.78 -13.50 -9.47
N MET A 102 -9.39 -12.56 -8.62
CA MET A 102 -9.16 -11.17 -9.03
C MET A 102 -8.07 -11.04 -10.12
N ILE A 103 -7.08 -11.88 -10.11
CA ILE A 103 -6.03 -11.96 -11.14
C ILE A 103 -6.25 -13.18 -12.04
N THR A 104 -6.57 -14.32 -11.47
CA THR A 104 -6.68 -15.58 -12.22
C THR A 104 -7.92 -15.67 -13.08
N ASN A 105 -9.01 -14.98 -12.71
CA ASN A 105 -10.27 -14.90 -13.45
C ASN A 105 -10.67 -13.44 -13.73
N TRP A 106 -9.77 -12.70 -14.35
CA TRP A 106 -9.97 -11.28 -14.66
C TRP A 106 -11.22 -11.01 -15.51
N GLN A 107 -11.61 -11.93 -16.37
CA GLN A 107 -12.81 -11.76 -17.18
C GLN A 107 -14.08 -11.57 -16.33
N THR A 108 -14.25 -12.36 -15.28
CA THR A 108 -15.40 -12.23 -14.34
C THR A 108 -15.30 -10.93 -13.53
N ILE A 109 -14.10 -10.58 -13.09
CA ILE A 109 -13.87 -9.32 -12.35
C ILE A 109 -14.15 -8.11 -13.24
N SER A 110 -13.71 -8.13 -14.49
CA SER A 110 -13.97 -7.09 -15.48
C SER A 110 -15.47 -6.91 -15.74
N ALA A 111 -16.25 -8.00 -15.80
CA ALA A 111 -17.71 -7.92 -15.90
C ALA A 111 -18.33 -7.24 -14.67
N SER A 112 -17.82 -7.53 -13.48
CA SER A 112 -18.26 -6.87 -12.23
C SER A 112 -17.89 -5.39 -12.19
N ILE A 113 -16.71 -5.02 -12.69
CA ILE A 113 -16.28 -3.62 -12.85
C ILE A 113 -17.19 -2.88 -13.85
N LYS A 114 -17.52 -3.52 -14.97
CA LYS A 114 -18.48 -2.96 -15.93
C LYS A 114 -19.83 -2.69 -15.30
N ARG A 115 -20.34 -3.66 -14.52
CA ARG A 115 -21.59 -3.50 -13.74
C ARG A 115 -21.52 -2.33 -12.77
N LEU A 116 -20.38 -2.15 -12.07
CA LEU A 116 -20.16 -1.00 -11.19
C LEU A 116 -20.25 0.33 -11.94
N ARG A 117 -19.62 0.44 -13.11
CA ARG A 117 -19.69 1.64 -13.95
C ARG A 117 -21.12 1.93 -14.43
N GLU A 118 -21.84 0.91 -14.86
CA GLU A 118 -23.25 1.03 -15.26
C GLU A 118 -24.13 1.54 -14.11
N LEU A 119 -23.90 1.06 -12.88
CA LEU A 119 -24.59 1.54 -11.69
C LEU A 119 -24.26 3.00 -11.37
N ASP A 120 -22.96 3.38 -11.47
CA ASP A 120 -22.53 4.76 -11.25
C ASP A 120 -23.18 5.72 -12.26
N GLU A 121 -23.23 5.36 -13.55
CA GLU A 121 -23.86 6.17 -14.60
C GLU A 121 -25.37 6.29 -14.35
N ARG A 122 -26.02 5.18 -14.02
CA ARG A 122 -27.47 5.14 -13.77
C ARG A 122 -27.89 5.95 -12.53
N LEU A 123 -27.03 5.99 -11.49
CA LEU A 123 -27.28 6.76 -10.27
C LEU A 123 -26.87 8.24 -10.38
N LYS A 124 -26.01 8.61 -11.36
CA LYS A 124 -25.65 10.01 -11.66
C LYS A 124 -26.67 10.71 -12.54
N GLY A 125 -27.41 9.96 -13.39
CA GLY A 125 -28.45 10.50 -14.25
C GLY A 125 -29.72 10.84 -13.48
N ASP A 126 -30.64 11.56 -14.14
CA ASP A 126 -31.98 11.79 -13.60
C ASP A 126 -32.66 10.43 -13.38
N VAL A 127 -32.91 10.11 -12.12
CA VAL A 127 -33.52 8.83 -11.69
C VAL A 127 -35.02 8.83 -11.98
N VAL A 128 -35.41 9.32 -13.17
CA VAL A 128 -36.80 9.38 -13.62
C VAL A 128 -37.29 7.95 -13.88
N GLY A 129 -38.32 7.55 -13.15
CA GLY A 129 -38.97 6.25 -13.32
C GLY A 129 -38.58 5.16 -12.34
N LEU A 130 -37.61 5.39 -11.40
CA LEU A 130 -37.31 4.44 -10.33
C LEU A 130 -38.05 4.78 -9.05
N THR A 131 -38.56 3.75 -8.37
CA THR A 131 -39.11 3.92 -7.02
C THR A 131 -37.96 4.15 -6.01
N LYS A 132 -38.27 4.81 -4.88
CA LYS A 132 -37.28 5.04 -3.80
C LYS A 132 -36.64 3.73 -3.30
N LYS A 133 -37.39 2.62 -3.31
CA LYS A 133 -36.87 1.30 -2.91
C LYS A 133 -35.85 0.79 -3.92
N GLU A 134 -36.14 0.83 -5.20
CA GLU A 134 -35.23 0.40 -6.26
C GLU A 134 -33.94 1.23 -6.26
N GLN A 135 -34.06 2.54 -6.08
CA GLN A 135 -32.90 3.43 -5.96
C GLN A 135 -32.01 3.04 -4.77
N LEU A 136 -32.60 2.73 -3.63
CA LEU A 136 -31.87 2.29 -2.45
C LEU A 136 -31.17 0.95 -2.68
N ASP A 137 -31.81 0.00 -3.34
CA ASP A 137 -31.24 -1.31 -3.64
C ASP A 137 -30.08 -1.21 -4.64
N LEU A 138 -30.19 -0.38 -5.68
CA LEU A 138 -29.11 -0.09 -6.62
C LEU A 138 -27.93 0.62 -5.92
N THR A 139 -28.21 1.56 -5.02
CA THR A 139 -27.16 2.25 -4.24
C THR A 139 -26.41 1.25 -3.37
N ARG A 140 -27.08 0.34 -2.69
CA ARG A 140 -26.47 -0.71 -1.86
C ARG A 140 -25.61 -1.67 -2.71
N GLU A 141 -26.07 -2.05 -3.90
CA GLU A 141 -25.31 -2.87 -4.84
C GLU A 141 -24.04 -2.15 -5.28
N ARG A 142 -24.15 -0.88 -5.70
CA ARG A 142 -23.01 -0.03 -6.07
C ARG A 142 -21.99 0.08 -4.93
N ASP A 143 -22.43 0.43 -3.72
CA ASP A 143 -21.56 0.63 -2.58
C ASP A 143 -20.80 -0.66 -2.19
N LYS A 144 -21.46 -1.82 -2.34
CA LYS A 144 -20.82 -3.12 -2.13
C LYS A 144 -19.73 -3.40 -3.17
N LEU A 145 -19.98 -3.11 -4.44
CA LEU A 145 -19.03 -3.29 -5.52
C LEU A 145 -17.90 -2.25 -5.43
N GLU A 146 -18.21 -1.00 -5.17
CA GLU A 146 -17.23 0.10 -5.02
C GLU A 146 -16.24 -0.20 -3.89
N ARG A 147 -16.73 -0.71 -2.75
CA ARG A 147 -15.87 -1.10 -1.63
C ARG A 147 -14.84 -2.16 -2.01
N SER A 148 -15.17 -3.09 -2.90
CA SER A 148 -14.29 -4.21 -3.26
C SER A 148 -13.47 -3.98 -4.52
N LEU A 149 -14.00 -3.21 -5.47
CA LEU A 149 -13.45 -3.06 -6.83
C LEU A 149 -13.10 -1.61 -7.19
N GLY A 150 -13.49 -0.64 -6.35
CA GLY A 150 -13.29 0.79 -6.64
C GLY A 150 -11.84 1.14 -6.94
N GLY A 151 -10.90 0.56 -6.19
CA GLY A 151 -9.47 0.82 -6.38
C GLY A 151 -8.85 0.21 -7.64
N ILE A 152 -9.55 -0.71 -8.32
CA ILE A 152 -9.10 -1.34 -9.58
C ILE A 152 -10.00 -1.02 -10.77
N LYS A 153 -10.95 -0.10 -10.60
CA LYS A 153 -11.96 0.26 -11.58
C LYS A 153 -11.36 0.70 -12.92
N GLU A 154 -10.24 1.43 -12.88
CA GLU A 154 -9.57 1.99 -14.06
C GLU A 154 -8.34 1.16 -14.51
N MET A 155 -8.07 0.01 -13.88
CA MET A 155 -6.86 -0.76 -14.15
C MET A 155 -6.80 -1.37 -15.56
N GLY A 156 -7.93 -1.70 -16.15
CA GLY A 156 -8.06 -2.17 -17.54
C GLY A 156 -7.51 -3.57 -17.84
N GLY A 157 -6.73 -4.17 -16.94
CA GLY A 157 -6.10 -5.50 -17.11
C GLY A 157 -5.50 -6.01 -15.80
N THR A 158 -4.72 -7.08 -15.87
CA THR A 158 -3.95 -7.59 -14.73
C THR A 158 -2.77 -6.67 -14.41
N PRO A 159 -2.37 -6.53 -13.14
CA PRO A 159 -1.19 -5.76 -12.76
C PRO A 159 0.10 -6.48 -13.18
N ASP A 160 1.19 -5.72 -13.31
CA ASP A 160 2.52 -6.21 -13.64
C ASP A 160 3.35 -6.50 -12.39
N MET A 161 2.97 -5.95 -11.23
CA MET A 161 3.56 -6.21 -9.91
C MET A 161 2.53 -6.02 -8.80
N LEU A 162 2.67 -6.80 -7.72
CA LEU A 162 1.89 -6.60 -6.49
C LEU A 162 2.78 -6.07 -5.36
N PHE A 163 2.26 -5.09 -4.61
CA PHE A 163 2.80 -4.70 -3.31
C PHE A 163 1.82 -5.13 -2.22
N ILE A 164 2.23 -6.03 -1.33
CA ILE A 164 1.34 -6.68 -0.35
C ILE A 164 1.79 -6.36 1.07
N ILE A 165 0.84 -5.96 1.92
CA ILE A 165 1.03 -5.83 3.37
C ILE A 165 0.25 -6.94 4.06
N ASP A 166 0.94 -7.76 4.88
CA ASP A 166 0.42 -8.95 5.56
C ASP A 166 0.08 -10.11 4.59
N THR A 167 1.11 -10.90 4.24
CA THR A 167 0.96 -12.06 3.34
C THR A 167 0.07 -13.17 3.92
N ASN A 168 -0.08 -13.27 5.25
CA ASN A 168 -0.95 -14.26 5.86
C ASN A 168 -2.42 -13.95 5.58
N LYS A 169 -2.80 -12.69 5.70
CA LYS A 169 -4.16 -12.24 5.42
C LYS A 169 -4.46 -12.27 3.93
N GLU A 170 -3.50 -11.88 3.12
CA GLU A 170 -3.62 -11.79 1.66
C GLU A 170 -3.07 -13.06 0.95
N SER A 171 -3.15 -14.23 1.61
CA SER A 171 -2.62 -15.49 1.07
C SER A 171 -3.20 -15.88 -0.28
N ILE A 172 -4.46 -15.53 -0.55
CA ILE A 172 -5.13 -15.77 -1.84
C ILE A 172 -4.47 -14.91 -2.93
N ALA A 173 -4.19 -13.63 -2.63
CA ALA A 173 -3.52 -12.73 -3.57
C ALA A 173 -2.12 -13.26 -3.94
N VAL A 174 -1.35 -13.70 -2.94
CA VAL A 174 -0.03 -14.33 -3.16
C VAL A 174 -0.12 -15.56 -4.04
N GLN A 175 -1.07 -16.47 -3.77
CA GLN A 175 -1.26 -17.68 -4.58
C GLN A 175 -1.66 -17.38 -6.02
N GLU A 176 -2.56 -16.41 -6.23
CA GLU A 176 -2.99 -16.02 -7.56
C GLU A 176 -1.88 -15.34 -8.37
N ALA A 177 -1.10 -14.46 -7.74
CA ALA A 177 0.04 -13.81 -8.37
C ALA A 177 1.10 -14.83 -8.82
N ARG A 178 1.45 -15.76 -7.92
CA ARG A 178 2.36 -16.87 -8.24
C ARG A 178 1.88 -17.71 -9.42
N LYS A 179 0.58 -18.07 -9.43
CA LYS A 179 -0.03 -18.83 -10.52
C LYS A 179 0.06 -18.11 -11.87
N ARG A 180 0.08 -16.79 -11.86
CA ARG A 180 0.19 -15.94 -13.06
C ARG A 180 1.61 -15.48 -13.36
N GLY A 181 2.58 -15.78 -12.52
CA GLY A 181 3.96 -15.33 -12.66
C GLY A 181 4.13 -13.83 -12.49
N ILE A 182 3.27 -13.18 -11.69
CA ILE A 182 3.36 -11.75 -11.37
C ILE A 182 4.27 -11.58 -10.16
N PRO A 183 5.32 -10.76 -10.24
CA PRO A 183 6.26 -10.54 -9.14
C PRO A 183 5.59 -9.86 -7.95
N ILE A 184 6.00 -10.29 -6.75
CA ILE A 184 5.43 -9.87 -5.49
C ILE A 184 6.50 -9.18 -4.64
N VAL A 185 6.25 -7.93 -4.28
CA VAL A 185 6.91 -7.20 -3.20
C VAL A 185 6.03 -7.32 -1.97
N ALA A 186 6.52 -7.83 -0.85
CA ALA A 186 5.69 -7.97 0.34
C ALA A 186 6.41 -7.64 1.64
N ILE A 187 5.67 -7.02 2.55
CA ILE A 187 6.10 -6.84 3.94
C ILE A 187 5.87 -8.16 4.68
N LEU A 188 6.93 -8.68 5.30
CA LEU A 188 6.94 -9.95 6.00
C LEU A 188 7.22 -9.73 7.49
N ASP A 189 6.22 -9.94 8.31
CA ASP A 189 6.40 -9.98 9.77
C ASP A 189 6.93 -11.37 10.21
N SER A 190 7.28 -11.52 11.45
CA SER A 190 7.84 -12.75 12.04
C SER A 190 6.92 -13.98 11.94
N ASN A 191 5.63 -13.81 11.71
CA ASN A 191 4.62 -14.87 11.50
C ASN A 191 4.36 -15.20 10.02
N SER A 192 4.94 -14.45 9.09
CA SER A 192 4.71 -14.58 7.65
C SER A 192 5.47 -15.76 7.05
N ASP A 193 4.99 -16.27 5.92
CA ASP A 193 5.74 -17.24 5.09
C ASP A 193 6.45 -16.48 3.96
N PRO A 194 7.80 -16.52 3.90
CA PRO A 194 8.56 -15.88 2.84
C PRO A 194 8.47 -16.62 1.51
N ASP A 195 7.99 -17.86 1.49
CA ASP A 195 7.95 -18.67 0.28
C ASP A 195 6.97 -18.06 -0.73
N GLY A 196 7.48 -17.77 -1.91
CA GLY A 196 6.68 -17.26 -3.05
C GLY A 196 6.51 -15.76 -3.07
N VAL A 197 7.35 -15.06 -2.31
CA VAL A 197 7.55 -13.62 -2.41
C VAL A 197 8.89 -13.40 -3.11
N ASP A 198 8.89 -12.61 -4.19
CA ASP A 198 10.08 -12.36 -4.99
C ASP A 198 10.98 -11.32 -4.32
N TYR A 199 10.39 -10.29 -3.74
CA TYR A 199 11.06 -9.18 -3.06
C TYR A 199 10.54 -9.07 -1.62
N PRO A 200 11.08 -9.89 -0.70
CA PRO A 200 10.66 -9.88 0.70
C PRO A 200 11.24 -8.68 1.45
N ILE A 201 10.41 -7.96 2.18
CA ILE A 201 10.80 -6.86 3.06
C ILE A 201 10.46 -7.27 4.49
N PRO A 202 11.42 -7.76 5.28
CA PRO A 202 11.18 -8.11 6.67
C PRO A 202 10.83 -6.86 7.48
N GLY A 203 9.67 -6.86 8.13
CA GLY A 203 9.22 -5.70 8.89
C GLY A 203 7.83 -5.85 9.49
N ASN A 204 7.50 -4.94 10.39
CA ASN A 204 6.24 -4.89 11.10
C ASN A 204 5.08 -4.52 10.17
N ASP A 205 4.03 -5.33 10.15
CA ASP A 205 2.82 -5.10 9.36
C ASP A 205 1.62 -4.61 10.19
N ASP A 206 1.78 -4.44 11.52
CA ASP A 206 0.74 -4.01 12.45
C ASP A 206 0.82 -2.52 12.78
N ALA A 207 2.01 -1.96 12.90
CA ALA A 207 2.20 -0.58 13.31
C ALA A 207 1.86 0.39 12.18
N ILE A 208 0.88 1.29 12.41
CA ILE A 208 0.44 2.29 11.43
C ILE A 208 1.61 3.14 10.91
N ARG A 209 2.58 3.51 11.77
CA ARG A 209 3.76 4.28 11.36
C ARG A 209 4.67 3.50 10.40
N ALA A 210 4.87 2.20 10.67
CA ALA A 210 5.66 1.34 9.78
C ALA A 210 4.96 1.16 8.44
N VAL A 211 3.67 0.87 8.44
CA VAL A 211 2.83 0.76 7.24
C VAL A 211 2.87 2.06 6.42
N SER A 212 2.70 3.23 7.07
CA SER A 212 2.79 4.52 6.38
C SER A 212 4.15 4.72 5.72
N LEU A 213 5.25 4.41 6.43
CA LEU A 213 6.60 4.53 5.89
C LEU A 213 6.80 3.66 4.65
N TYR A 214 6.36 2.39 4.66
CA TYR A 214 6.46 1.54 3.47
C TYR A 214 5.64 2.09 2.31
N CYS A 215 4.40 2.49 2.56
CA CYS A 215 3.52 3.07 1.56
C CYS A 215 4.13 4.34 0.95
N ASP A 216 4.76 5.19 1.76
CA ASP A 216 5.42 6.42 1.31
C ASP A 216 6.64 6.13 0.44
N LEU A 217 7.48 5.18 0.85
CA LEU A 217 8.67 4.79 0.08
C LEU A 217 8.29 4.14 -1.25
N ILE A 218 7.35 3.20 -1.25
CA ILE A 218 6.88 2.54 -2.48
C ILE A 218 6.23 3.55 -3.43
N SER A 219 5.34 4.43 -2.94
CA SER A 219 4.71 5.44 -3.81
C SER A 219 5.72 6.45 -4.36
N SER A 220 6.77 6.79 -3.61
CA SER A 220 7.86 7.65 -4.09
C SER A 220 8.68 6.96 -5.18
N ALA A 221 8.96 5.65 -5.03
CA ALA A 221 9.62 4.85 -6.07
C ALA A 221 8.79 4.75 -7.35
N VAL A 222 7.47 4.60 -7.22
CA VAL A 222 6.52 4.64 -8.35
C VAL A 222 6.58 5.98 -9.06
N LEU A 223 6.50 7.11 -8.34
CA LEU A 223 6.57 8.45 -8.92
C LEU A 223 7.90 8.71 -9.64
N ASP A 224 9.01 8.21 -9.08
CA ASP A 224 10.32 8.30 -9.75
C ASP A 224 10.37 7.43 -11.02
N GLY A 225 9.72 6.26 -11.02
CA GLY A 225 9.53 5.40 -12.20
C GLY A 225 8.73 6.09 -13.30
N ILE A 226 7.61 6.73 -12.96
CA ILE A 226 6.77 7.49 -13.91
C ILE A 226 7.57 8.66 -14.52
N ARG A 227 8.34 9.39 -13.70
CA ARG A 227 9.23 10.44 -14.22
C ARG A 227 10.28 9.90 -15.20
N ALA A 228 10.83 8.72 -14.93
CA ALA A 228 11.78 8.07 -15.81
C ALA A 228 11.13 7.63 -17.14
N GLU A 229 9.90 7.13 -17.10
CA GLU A 229 9.11 6.77 -18.28
C GLU A 229 8.85 8.00 -19.16
N ILE A 230 8.37 9.11 -18.58
CA ILE A 230 8.10 10.37 -19.28
C ILE A 230 9.40 10.90 -19.91
N ALA A 231 10.51 10.90 -19.18
CA ALA A 231 11.80 11.34 -19.70
C ALA A 231 12.29 10.47 -20.86
N ALA A 232 12.07 9.15 -20.81
CA ALA A 232 12.43 8.22 -21.88
C ALA A 232 11.56 8.38 -23.13
N SER A 233 10.27 8.73 -22.95
CA SER A 233 9.33 8.97 -24.06
C SER A 233 9.48 10.34 -24.73
N GLY A 234 10.43 11.17 -24.29
CA GLY A 234 10.66 12.52 -24.84
C GLY A 234 9.61 13.56 -24.45
N GLY A 235 8.77 13.23 -23.46
CA GLY A 235 7.83 14.17 -22.85
C GLY A 235 8.59 15.21 -22.02
N ASP A 236 8.21 16.48 -22.17
CA ASP A 236 8.69 17.54 -21.30
C ASP A 236 8.18 17.26 -19.87
N VAL A 237 9.08 16.97 -18.95
CA VAL A 237 8.78 16.86 -17.53
C VAL A 237 8.60 18.30 -17.03
N GLY A 238 7.50 18.94 -17.43
CA GLY A 238 7.11 20.22 -16.86
C GLY A 238 7.13 20.08 -15.34
N GLU A 239 7.69 21.07 -14.66
CA GLU A 239 7.83 21.12 -13.20
C GLU A 239 6.60 20.55 -12.49
N LEU A 240 6.63 19.26 -12.20
CA LEU A 240 5.80 18.69 -11.16
C LEU A 240 6.38 19.28 -9.86
N SER A 241 5.77 20.39 -9.44
CA SER A 241 6.08 21.08 -8.19
C SER A 241 6.35 20.05 -7.10
N GLU A 242 7.51 20.19 -6.46
CA GLU A 242 7.80 19.48 -5.22
C GLU A 242 6.60 19.61 -4.29
N PRO A 243 6.16 18.52 -3.63
CA PRO A 243 5.17 18.64 -2.59
C PRO A 243 5.75 19.61 -1.55
N LEU A 244 5.08 20.75 -1.37
CA LEU A 244 5.38 21.70 -0.31
C LEU A 244 5.49 20.89 0.98
N ALA A 245 6.69 20.84 1.54
CA ALA A 245 6.89 20.40 2.90
C ALA A 245 6.08 21.35 3.77
N GLU A 246 4.93 20.92 4.29
CA GLU A 246 4.23 21.64 5.33
C GLU A 246 5.17 21.68 6.52
N GLU A 247 5.78 22.86 6.74
CA GLU A 247 6.46 23.20 7.98
C GLU A 247 5.41 23.15 9.09
N ILE A 248 5.49 22.13 9.92
CA ILE A 248 4.74 22.05 11.17
C ILE A 248 5.24 23.20 12.03
N PRO A 249 4.41 24.21 12.36
CA PRO A 249 4.86 25.29 13.25
C PRO A 249 5.14 24.68 14.63
N VAL A 250 6.39 24.73 15.02
CA VAL A 250 6.83 24.44 16.38
C VAL A 250 6.28 25.58 17.25
N GLY A 251 5.19 25.30 17.96
CA GLY A 251 4.65 26.22 18.97
C GLY A 251 5.69 26.49 20.04
N GLY A 252 6.20 27.71 20.07
CA GLY A 252 7.05 28.17 21.13
C GLY A 252 6.22 28.39 22.41
N ASP A 253 6.52 27.61 23.43
CA ASP A 253 6.15 27.92 24.80
C ASP A 253 6.95 29.12 25.27
N GLU A 254 6.32 30.30 25.32
CA GLU A 254 6.79 31.38 26.16
C GLU A 254 5.99 31.36 27.47
N ALA A 255 6.64 30.86 28.49
CA ALA A 255 6.23 31.02 29.88
C ALA A 255 6.51 32.46 30.31
N GLY A 256 5.48 33.28 30.35
CA GLY A 256 5.50 34.58 31.05
C GLY A 256 5.04 34.41 32.48
N ALA A 257 6.00 34.33 33.40
CA ALA A 257 5.74 34.51 34.83
C ALA A 257 5.65 36.02 35.15
N GLU A 258 4.51 36.50 35.56
CA GLU A 258 4.40 37.74 36.34
C GLU A 258 3.73 37.47 37.66
N ALA A 259 4.54 37.62 38.69
CA ALA A 259 4.11 37.74 40.07
C ALA A 259 3.52 39.14 40.30
N SER A 260 2.44 39.24 41.05
CA SER A 260 2.02 40.48 41.67
C SER A 260 1.57 40.24 43.10
N PRO A 261 1.91 41.11 44.04
CA PRO A 261 1.75 40.87 45.49
C PRO A 261 0.49 41.47 46.05
N ALA A 262 0.12 40.91 47.18
CA ALA A 262 -0.57 41.46 48.36
C ALA A 262 -1.79 42.39 48.19
N GLU A 263 -2.92 41.98 48.72
CA GLU A 263 -3.47 42.45 50.02
C GLU A 263 -4.52 41.46 50.50
#